data_c23d12b82f6e7a8cb5525d0ea39ca349
#
_entry.id   c23d12b82f6e7a8cb5525d0ea39ca349
#
_cell.length_a   1.000
_cell.length_b   1.000
_cell.length_c   1.000
_cell.angle_alpha   90.00
_cell.angle_beta   90.00
_cell.angle_gamma   90.00
#
_symmetry.space_group_name_H-M   'P 1'
#
loop_
_entity.id
_entity.type
_entity.pdbx_description
1 polymer ?
#
loop_
_entity_poly.entity_id
_entity_poly.type
_entity_poly.pdbx_seq_one_letter_code
_entity_poly.pdbx_strand_id
1 'polypeptide(L)'
;FVNGGEDLEKAILHAVTGWKNGGACFVPKSCGQIINYVSAHDNFTLWDKLVLSLHQEKADFDRHYEDVYAANKLAAFIYFTCQGNLFLQAGEEFGRTKQGEDNSYCSTPELNMIRWHRTVEYGELVEYYKGLISLRKCLPGLCDKSPDAAARITCGRIHGEGVVSFLVDNQDVRPSLWEELFIVYNASSEEQRIEMPEQGG
;
A
#
# COMPACT_ATOMS: atom_id res chain seq x y z
N PHE A 1 6.27 8.28 3.45
CA PHE A 1 7.02 7.43 2.53
C PHE A 1 6.64 7.78 1.08
N VAL A 2 5.48 7.42 0.58
CA VAL A 2 5.09 7.61 -0.84
C VAL A 2 4.96 9.07 -1.30
N ASN A 3 4.91 10.01 -0.39
CA ASN A 3 4.77 11.46 -0.60
C ASN A 3 5.94 12.24 0.02
N GLY A 4 7.13 11.62 0.14
CA GLY A 4 8.35 12.27 0.64
C GLY A 4 8.48 12.31 2.16
N GLY A 5 7.72 11.51 2.91
CA GLY A 5 7.92 11.39 4.36
C GLY A 5 9.21 10.64 4.68
N GLU A 6 10.06 11.21 5.53
CA GLU A 6 11.37 10.71 5.93
C GLU A 6 11.28 9.73 7.11
N ASP A 7 12.33 8.91 7.30
CA ASP A 7 12.50 7.97 8.43
C ASP A 7 11.36 6.93 8.60
N LEU A 8 10.63 6.59 7.53
CA LEU A 8 9.49 5.68 7.57
C LEU A 8 9.84 4.23 7.16
N GLU A 9 11.05 3.95 6.71
CA GLU A 9 11.47 2.64 6.16
C GLU A 9 11.28 1.51 7.18
N LYS A 10 11.67 1.75 8.44
CA LYS A 10 11.47 0.78 9.51
C LYS A 10 9.99 0.51 9.78
N ALA A 11 9.17 1.55 9.76
CA ALA A 11 7.73 1.41 9.94
C ALA A 11 7.09 0.61 8.80
N ILE A 12 7.53 0.83 7.57
CA ILE A 12 7.10 0.04 6.39
C ILE A 12 7.47 -1.43 6.56
N LEU A 13 8.73 -1.76 6.93
CA LEU A 13 9.14 -3.14 7.15
C LEU A 13 8.38 -3.81 8.30
N HIS A 14 8.03 -3.08 9.36
CA HIS A 14 7.15 -3.60 10.42
C HIS A 14 5.73 -3.86 9.91
N ALA A 15 5.19 -2.94 9.11
CA ALA A 15 3.85 -3.10 8.52
C ALA A 15 3.78 -4.33 7.61
N VAL A 16 4.83 -4.60 6.83
CA VAL A 16 4.90 -5.77 5.93
C VAL A 16 4.69 -7.07 6.68
N THR A 17 5.25 -7.21 7.89
CA THR A 17 5.09 -8.40 8.75
C THR A 17 3.82 -8.37 9.60
N GLY A 18 2.83 -7.53 9.27
CA GLY A 18 1.63 -7.34 10.10
C GLY A 18 1.97 -6.91 11.53
N TRP A 19 2.98 -6.08 11.68
CA TRP A 19 3.50 -5.54 12.96
C TRP A 19 3.99 -6.61 13.96
N LYS A 20 4.17 -7.85 13.53
CA LYS A 20 4.56 -8.97 14.40
C LYS A 20 5.98 -8.83 14.92
N ASN A 21 6.89 -8.28 14.12
CA ASN A 21 8.32 -8.16 14.41
C ASN A 21 8.70 -6.83 15.08
N GLY A 22 7.76 -6.18 15.70
CA GLY A 22 8.00 -4.96 16.46
C GLY A 22 7.04 -3.83 16.06
N GLY A 23 6.72 -3.02 17.00
CA GLY A 23 5.89 -1.83 16.86
C GLY A 23 5.88 -1.10 18.19
N ALA A 24 5.66 0.20 18.15
CA ALA A 24 5.80 1.05 19.34
C ALA A 24 4.78 0.74 20.45
N CYS A 25 3.59 0.23 20.11
CA CYS A 25 2.47 0.18 21.05
C CYS A 25 1.78 -1.18 21.14
N PHE A 26 1.94 -2.06 20.16
CA PHE A 26 1.16 -3.28 20.08
C PHE A 26 1.88 -4.35 19.26
N VAL A 27 1.95 -5.56 19.81
CA VAL A 27 2.42 -6.74 19.08
C VAL A 27 1.25 -7.70 18.95
N PRO A 28 0.72 -7.92 17.73
CA PRO A 28 -0.41 -8.81 17.52
C PRO A 28 -0.03 -10.27 17.79
N LYS A 29 -0.99 -11.08 18.24
CA LYS A 29 -0.79 -12.53 18.36
C LYS A 29 -0.63 -13.20 16.99
N SER A 30 -1.33 -12.69 15.98
CA SER A 30 -1.15 -13.05 14.58
C SER A 30 -1.43 -11.83 13.69
N CYS A 31 -0.90 -11.83 12.47
CA CYS A 31 -1.19 -10.79 11.48
C CYS A 31 -2.69 -10.72 11.12
N GLY A 32 -3.48 -11.76 11.40
CA GLY A 32 -4.94 -11.74 11.23
C GLY A 32 -5.68 -10.71 12.11
N GLN A 33 -5.02 -10.14 13.13
CA GLN A 33 -5.56 -9.05 13.95
C GLN A 33 -5.31 -7.66 13.33
N ILE A 34 -4.53 -7.59 12.26
CA ILE A 34 -4.14 -6.33 11.60
C ILE A 34 -5.03 -6.10 10.39
N ILE A 35 -5.42 -4.85 10.20
CA ILE A 35 -6.11 -4.35 9.01
C ILE A 35 -5.24 -3.28 8.38
N ASN A 36 -4.75 -3.56 7.17
CA ASN A 36 -3.95 -2.61 6.38
C ASN A 36 -4.88 -1.80 5.49
N TYR A 37 -4.75 -0.48 5.54
CA TYR A 37 -5.48 0.45 4.71
C TYR A 37 -4.75 1.80 4.68
N VAL A 38 -5.09 2.63 3.70
CA VAL A 38 -4.52 3.98 3.53
C VAL A 38 -5.57 5.07 3.60
N SER A 39 -6.83 4.74 3.40
CA SER A 39 -7.96 5.66 3.54
C SER A 39 -9.22 4.94 4.04
N ALA A 40 -10.11 5.69 4.69
CA ALA A 40 -11.39 5.22 5.22
C ALA A 40 -12.47 6.30 4.99
N HIS A 41 -13.66 6.10 5.57
CA HIS A 41 -14.75 7.09 5.45
C HIS A 41 -14.45 8.40 6.18
N ASP A 42 -13.67 8.37 7.25
CA ASP A 42 -13.17 9.55 7.96
C ASP A 42 -11.85 10.04 7.35
N ASN A 43 -11.54 11.30 7.57
CA ASN A 43 -10.39 11.99 7.02
C ASN A 43 -10.39 12.07 5.48
N PHE A 44 -9.27 12.50 4.93
CA PHE A 44 -9.06 12.62 3.50
C PHE A 44 -9.16 11.26 2.78
N THR A 45 -9.63 11.27 1.54
CA THR A 45 -9.37 10.14 0.64
C THR A 45 -7.87 10.03 0.37
N LEU A 46 -7.41 8.88 -0.12
CA LEU A 46 -6.00 8.74 -0.52
C LEU A 46 -5.61 9.78 -1.57
N TRP A 47 -6.46 9.98 -2.58
CA TRP A 47 -6.23 10.98 -3.63
C TRP A 47 -6.07 12.38 -3.07
N ASP A 48 -7.02 12.84 -2.24
CA ASP A 48 -6.99 14.17 -1.65
C ASP A 48 -5.75 14.37 -0.77
N LYS A 49 -5.40 13.38 0.03
CA LYS A 49 -4.19 13.40 0.87
C LYS A 49 -2.92 13.59 0.05
N LEU A 50 -2.81 12.85 -1.05
CA LEU A 50 -1.65 12.94 -1.94
C LEU A 50 -1.60 14.28 -2.66
N VAL A 51 -2.72 14.77 -3.20
CA VAL A 51 -2.79 16.09 -3.83
C VAL A 51 -2.39 17.18 -2.85
N LEU A 52 -2.93 17.18 -1.63
CA LEU A 52 -2.57 18.17 -0.60
C LEU A 52 -1.10 18.11 -0.21
N SER A 53 -0.54 16.91 -0.05
CA SER A 53 0.85 16.76 0.40
C SER A 53 1.87 17.11 -0.68
N LEU A 54 1.56 16.86 -1.97
CA LEU A 54 2.48 17.08 -3.08
C LEU A 54 2.32 18.47 -3.72
N HIS A 55 1.12 19.04 -3.72
CA HIS A 55 0.81 20.30 -4.42
C HIS A 55 0.38 21.45 -3.51
N GLN A 56 0.09 21.19 -2.23
CA GLN A 56 -0.24 22.21 -1.21
C GLN A 56 -1.26 23.26 -1.69
N GLU A 57 -0.88 24.55 -1.69
CA GLU A 57 -1.75 25.68 -2.06
C GLU A 57 -2.20 25.66 -3.54
N LYS A 58 -1.56 24.85 -4.39
CA LYS A 58 -1.93 24.66 -5.81
C LYS A 58 -2.79 23.44 -6.03
N ALA A 59 -3.32 22.85 -4.96
CA ALA A 59 -4.11 21.64 -5.03
C ALA A 59 -5.37 21.82 -5.91
N ASP A 60 -5.51 20.99 -6.90
CA ASP A 60 -6.70 20.87 -7.74
C ASP A 60 -7.08 19.38 -7.76
N PHE A 61 -8.14 19.01 -7.06
CA PHE A 61 -8.52 17.61 -6.83
C PHE A 61 -9.13 16.94 -8.07
N ASP A 62 -9.53 17.71 -9.04
CA ASP A 62 -10.06 17.20 -10.32
C ASP A 62 -8.98 17.11 -11.42
N ARG A 63 -7.80 17.66 -11.15
CA ARG A 63 -6.68 17.59 -12.09
C ARG A 63 -5.97 16.23 -12.01
N HIS A 64 -5.61 15.70 -13.18
CA HIS A 64 -4.70 14.56 -13.28
C HIS A 64 -3.26 15.03 -13.02
N TYR A 65 -2.61 14.45 -12.01
CA TYR A 65 -1.21 14.67 -11.66
C TYR A 65 -0.46 13.35 -11.75
N GLU A 66 0.59 13.28 -12.54
CA GLU A 66 1.38 12.05 -12.73
C GLU A 66 2.07 11.57 -11.44
N ASP A 67 2.57 12.52 -10.64
CA ASP A 67 3.22 12.22 -9.36
C ASP A 67 2.22 11.71 -8.31
N VAL A 68 1.02 12.29 -8.23
CA VAL A 68 -0.08 11.78 -7.39
C VAL A 68 -0.51 10.39 -7.83
N TYR A 69 -0.58 10.18 -9.15
CA TYR A 69 -0.94 8.90 -9.73
C TYR A 69 0.10 7.81 -9.40
N ALA A 70 1.38 8.13 -9.53
CA ALA A 70 2.48 7.23 -9.17
C ALA A 70 2.49 6.93 -7.66
N ALA A 71 2.31 7.96 -6.81
CA ALA A 71 2.24 7.80 -5.36
C ALA A 71 1.03 6.95 -4.92
N ASN A 72 -0.13 7.10 -5.58
CA ASN A 72 -1.31 6.27 -5.34
C ASN A 72 -1.01 4.79 -5.66
N LYS A 73 -0.41 4.51 -6.83
CA LYS A 73 0.00 3.15 -7.21
C LYS A 73 0.96 2.54 -6.19
N LEU A 74 1.97 3.30 -5.75
CA LEU A 74 2.93 2.80 -4.76
C LEU A 74 2.27 2.57 -3.39
N ALA A 75 1.41 3.47 -2.94
CA ALA A 75 0.65 3.30 -1.70
C ALA A 75 -0.19 2.03 -1.73
N ALA A 76 -0.92 1.80 -2.83
CA ALA A 76 -1.69 0.58 -3.04
C ALA A 76 -0.79 -0.66 -3.03
N PHE A 77 0.32 -0.65 -3.76
CA PHE A 77 1.25 -1.77 -3.78
C PHE A 77 1.76 -2.13 -2.38
N ILE A 78 2.10 -1.13 -1.57
CA ILE A 78 2.60 -1.34 -0.21
C ILE A 78 1.56 -2.08 0.64
N TYR A 79 0.34 -1.54 0.80
CA TYR A 79 -0.60 -2.19 1.70
C TYR A 79 -1.17 -3.50 1.14
N PHE A 80 -1.24 -3.68 -0.20
CA PHE A 80 -1.61 -4.95 -0.81
C PHE A 80 -0.57 -6.05 -0.60
N THR A 81 0.69 -5.71 -0.37
CA THR A 81 1.78 -6.66 -0.14
C THR A 81 2.22 -6.75 1.33
N CYS A 82 1.48 -6.16 2.25
CA CYS A 82 1.61 -6.40 3.69
C CYS A 82 0.81 -7.62 4.14
N GLN A 83 1.32 -8.36 5.14
CA GLN A 83 0.55 -9.41 5.82
C GLN A 83 -0.62 -8.81 6.63
N GLY A 84 -1.70 -9.56 6.77
CA GLY A 84 -2.89 -9.13 7.51
C GLY A 84 -4.13 -9.04 6.61
N ASN A 85 -5.19 -8.44 7.14
CA ASN A 85 -6.40 -8.16 6.38
C ASN A 85 -6.23 -6.86 5.62
N LEU A 86 -6.93 -6.73 4.50
CA LEU A 86 -6.98 -5.49 3.74
C LEU A 86 -8.35 -4.84 3.86
N PHE A 87 -8.35 -3.53 3.95
CA PHE A 87 -9.53 -2.70 3.77
C PHE A 87 -9.25 -1.72 2.63
N LEU A 88 -10.19 -1.61 1.72
CA LEU A 88 -10.14 -0.72 0.56
C LEU A 88 -11.36 0.20 0.61
N GLN A 89 -11.16 1.50 0.65
CA GLN A 89 -12.24 2.46 0.51
C GLN A 89 -12.74 2.48 -0.94
N ALA A 90 -14.04 2.30 -1.14
CA ALA A 90 -14.62 2.34 -2.48
C ALA A 90 -14.30 3.65 -3.20
N GLY A 91 -13.74 3.55 -4.39
CA GLY A 91 -13.31 4.68 -5.20
C GLY A 91 -11.82 5.01 -5.12
N GLU A 92 -11.07 4.41 -4.20
CA GLU A 92 -9.62 4.61 -4.11
C GLU A 92 -8.94 4.19 -5.41
N GLU A 93 -9.43 3.12 -6.04
CA GLU A 93 -8.96 2.54 -7.29
C GLU A 93 -9.21 3.41 -8.54
N PHE A 94 -9.91 4.52 -8.39
CA PHE A 94 -10.11 5.52 -9.47
C PHE A 94 -10.00 6.95 -8.95
N GLY A 95 -9.16 7.16 -7.94
CA GLY A 95 -8.81 8.48 -7.43
C GLY A 95 -10.01 9.25 -6.86
N ARG A 96 -10.88 8.59 -6.07
CA ARG A 96 -12.01 9.24 -5.41
C ARG A 96 -11.55 10.47 -4.65
N THR A 97 -12.23 11.59 -4.87
CA THR A 97 -12.01 12.85 -4.16
C THR A 97 -13.26 13.30 -3.40
N LYS A 98 -13.03 13.94 -2.27
CA LYS A 98 -13.98 14.75 -1.52
C LYS A 98 -13.54 16.22 -1.51
N GLN A 99 -12.82 16.64 -2.55
CA GLN A 99 -12.36 18.02 -2.73
C GLN A 99 -11.55 18.56 -1.55
N GLY A 100 -10.75 17.69 -0.90
CA GLY A 100 -9.94 18.04 0.26
C GLY A 100 -10.71 18.22 1.56
N GLU A 101 -11.96 17.73 1.64
CA GLU A 101 -12.74 17.76 2.88
C GLU A 101 -12.42 16.51 3.72
N ASP A 102 -11.87 16.72 4.91
CA ASP A 102 -11.48 15.65 5.84
C ASP A 102 -12.64 15.19 6.73
N ASN A 103 -13.64 16.03 6.95
CA ASN A 103 -14.73 15.78 7.87
C ASN A 103 -16.11 15.86 7.19
N SER A 104 -16.30 15.05 6.17
CA SER A 104 -17.40 15.14 5.22
C SER A 104 -18.73 14.51 5.68
N TYR A 105 -18.86 14.04 6.93
CA TYR A 105 -20.06 13.31 7.40
C TYR A 105 -21.35 14.14 7.35
N CYS A 106 -21.26 15.46 7.52
CA CYS A 106 -22.37 16.40 7.40
C CYS A 106 -22.39 17.16 6.07
N SER A 107 -21.48 16.86 5.16
CA SER A 107 -21.41 17.51 3.85
C SER A 107 -22.51 17.00 2.90
N THR A 108 -22.70 17.72 1.79
CA THR A 108 -23.74 17.40 0.83
C THR A 108 -23.53 16.02 0.17
N PRO A 109 -24.60 15.39 -0.34
CA PRO A 109 -24.48 14.13 -1.09
C PRO A 109 -23.55 14.25 -2.31
N GLU A 110 -23.50 15.42 -2.96
CA GLU A 110 -22.67 15.68 -4.14
C GLU A 110 -21.17 15.57 -3.81
N LEU A 111 -20.77 15.95 -2.59
CA LEU A 111 -19.39 15.79 -2.13
C LEU A 111 -19.05 14.34 -1.81
N ASN A 112 -19.99 13.63 -1.18
CA ASN A 112 -19.79 12.28 -0.68
C ASN A 112 -20.04 11.17 -1.72
N MET A 113 -20.75 11.48 -2.81
CA MET A 113 -21.09 10.47 -3.82
C MET A 113 -19.85 9.90 -4.51
N ILE A 114 -19.98 8.67 -4.99
CA ILE A 114 -18.98 8.04 -5.83
C ILE A 114 -19.17 8.52 -7.27
N ARG A 115 -18.17 9.19 -7.82
CA ARG A 115 -18.17 9.72 -9.20
C ARG A 115 -17.73 8.63 -10.17
N TRP A 116 -18.63 7.75 -10.57
CA TRP A 116 -18.34 6.57 -11.38
C TRP A 116 -17.69 6.87 -12.74
N HIS A 117 -17.88 8.07 -13.32
CA HIS A 117 -17.20 8.44 -14.57
C HIS A 117 -15.65 8.41 -14.43
N ARG A 118 -15.12 8.61 -13.22
CA ARG A 118 -13.67 8.53 -12.97
C ARG A 118 -13.11 7.12 -13.21
N THR A 119 -13.93 6.08 -13.22
CA THR A 119 -13.47 4.73 -13.60
C THR A 119 -13.00 4.66 -15.06
N VAL A 120 -13.53 5.51 -15.93
CA VAL A 120 -13.09 5.63 -17.32
C VAL A 120 -11.86 6.54 -17.41
N GLU A 121 -11.87 7.66 -16.73
CA GLU A 121 -10.78 8.63 -16.68
C GLU A 121 -9.50 8.03 -16.08
N TYR A 122 -9.62 7.26 -15.00
CA TYR A 122 -8.53 6.58 -14.29
C TYR A 122 -8.55 5.07 -14.54
N GLY A 123 -8.93 4.64 -15.74
CA GLY A 123 -9.07 3.22 -16.07
C GLY A 123 -7.83 2.39 -15.83
N GLU A 124 -6.64 2.93 -16.10
CA GLU A 124 -5.38 2.25 -15.83
C GLU A 124 -5.15 2.02 -14.33
N LEU A 125 -5.57 2.94 -13.46
CA LEU A 125 -5.49 2.75 -12.01
C LEU A 125 -6.42 1.62 -11.56
N VAL A 126 -7.62 1.55 -12.12
CA VAL A 126 -8.57 0.45 -11.86
C VAL A 126 -7.94 -0.90 -12.25
N GLU A 127 -7.33 -1.00 -13.43
CA GLU A 127 -6.66 -2.22 -13.86
C GLU A 127 -5.45 -2.56 -12.98
N TYR A 128 -4.71 -1.56 -12.51
CA TYR A 128 -3.61 -1.76 -11.57
C TYR A 128 -4.10 -2.39 -10.25
N TYR A 129 -5.18 -1.86 -9.64
CA TYR A 129 -5.77 -2.45 -8.43
C TYR A 129 -6.30 -3.87 -8.65
N LYS A 130 -6.92 -4.14 -9.80
CA LYS A 130 -7.31 -5.52 -10.18
C LYS A 130 -6.09 -6.44 -10.26
N GLY A 131 -4.99 -5.94 -10.82
CA GLY A 131 -3.71 -6.64 -10.84
C GLY A 131 -3.19 -6.97 -9.45
N LEU A 132 -3.22 -5.99 -8.52
CA LEU A 132 -2.80 -6.19 -7.13
C LEU A 132 -3.66 -7.23 -6.39
N ILE A 133 -4.97 -7.21 -6.60
CA ILE A 133 -5.89 -8.21 -6.04
C ILE A 133 -5.54 -9.62 -6.56
N SER A 134 -5.26 -9.72 -7.85
CA SER A 134 -4.89 -10.99 -8.50
C SER A 134 -3.54 -11.48 -8.00
N LEU A 135 -2.54 -10.58 -7.94
CA LEU A 135 -1.22 -10.87 -7.39
C LEU A 135 -1.32 -11.40 -5.96
N ARG A 136 -2.02 -10.69 -5.08
CA ARG A 136 -2.16 -11.10 -3.68
C ARG A 136 -2.79 -12.49 -3.52
N LYS A 137 -3.77 -12.84 -4.36
CA LYS A 137 -4.37 -14.18 -4.37
C LYS A 137 -3.37 -15.29 -4.71
N CYS A 138 -2.32 -14.96 -5.45
CA CYS A 138 -1.24 -15.88 -5.81
C CYS A 138 -0.09 -15.92 -4.79
N LEU A 139 -0.14 -15.11 -3.73
CA LEU A 139 0.89 -14.98 -2.71
C LEU A 139 0.38 -15.47 -1.34
N PRO A 140 0.35 -16.80 -1.12
CA PRO A 140 -0.15 -17.37 0.13
C PRO A 140 0.63 -16.91 1.36
N GLY A 141 1.92 -16.61 1.24
CA GLY A 141 2.73 -16.07 2.32
C GLY A 141 2.23 -14.73 2.88
N LEU A 142 1.60 -13.89 2.04
CA LEU A 142 0.95 -12.65 2.48
C LEU A 142 -0.44 -12.89 3.10
N CYS A 143 -1.08 -14.01 2.76
CA CYS A 143 -2.43 -14.35 3.21
C CYS A 143 -2.43 -15.28 4.43
N ASP A 144 -1.28 -15.79 4.84
CA ASP A 144 -1.12 -16.61 6.04
C ASP A 144 -1.49 -15.80 7.28
N LYS A 145 -2.36 -16.34 8.13
CA LYS A 145 -2.82 -15.72 9.38
C LYS A 145 -2.42 -16.53 10.61
N SER A 146 -1.55 -17.50 10.43
CA SER A 146 -0.99 -18.26 11.54
C SER A 146 -0.18 -17.35 12.48
N PRO A 147 0.08 -17.78 13.73
CA PRO A 147 0.96 -17.05 14.65
C PRO A 147 2.37 -16.83 14.09
N ASP A 148 2.83 -17.72 13.21
CA ASP A 148 4.18 -17.75 12.65
C ASP A 148 4.27 -17.11 11.25
N ALA A 149 3.18 -16.55 10.74
CA ALA A 149 3.11 -15.95 9.40
C ALA A 149 4.23 -14.93 9.13
N ALA A 150 4.65 -14.18 10.16
CA ALA A 150 5.73 -13.18 10.01
C ALA A 150 7.07 -13.79 9.60
N ALA A 151 7.33 -15.07 9.89
CA ALA A 151 8.54 -15.77 9.48
C ALA A 151 8.66 -15.96 7.95
N ARG A 152 7.54 -15.82 7.22
CA ARG A 152 7.52 -15.87 5.77
C ARG A 152 8.04 -14.61 5.10
N ILE A 153 8.25 -13.56 5.86
CA ILE A 153 8.87 -12.32 5.38
C ILE A 153 10.31 -12.31 5.87
N THR A 154 11.23 -12.43 4.94
CA THR A 154 12.66 -12.52 5.22
C THR A 154 13.44 -11.44 4.46
N CYS A 155 14.73 -11.32 4.77
CA CYS A 155 15.66 -10.41 4.08
C CYS A 155 15.18 -8.95 4.00
N GLY A 156 14.44 -8.47 5.02
CA GLY A 156 14.05 -7.07 5.10
C GLY A 156 15.28 -6.16 5.17
N ARG A 157 15.43 -5.25 4.19
CA ARG A 157 16.58 -4.32 4.09
C ARG A 157 16.10 -2.91 3.77
N ILE A 158 16.83 -1.94 4.31
CA ILE A 158 16.74 -0.52 3.96
C ILE A 158 17.96 -0.23 3.07
N HIS A 159 17.73 0.28 1.87
CA HIS A 159 18.78 0.57 0.89
C HIS A 159 19.14 2.05 0.84
N GLY A 160 18.40 2.88 1.51
CA GLY A 160 18.51 4.32 1.58
C GLY A 160 17.16 4.95 1.87
N GLU A 161 17.10 6.26 1.83
CA GLU A 161 15.86 7.00 2.04
C GLU A 161 14.81 6.62 1.00
N GLY A 162 13.63 6.26 1.48
CA GLY A 162 12.50 5.87 0.64
C GLY A 162 12.65 4.50 -0.07
N VAL A 163 13.67 3.67 0.26
CA VAL A 163 13.91 2.41 -0.46
C VAL A 163 14.04 1.24 0.49
N VAL A 164 13.12 0.28 0.36
CA VAL A 164 13.13 -0.95 1.15
C VAL A 164 12.89 -2.18 0.29
N SER A 165 13.39 -3.33 0.72
CA SER A 165 13.12 -4.60 0.08
C SER A 165 12.93 -5.73 1.09
N PHE A 166 12.27 -6.80 0.65
CA PHE A 166 12.09 -8.02 1.42
C PHE A 166 11.75 -9.20 0.50
N LEU A 167 11.86 -10.41 1.03
CA LEU A 167 11.40 -11.64 0.39
C LEU A 167 10.10 -12.11 1.03
N VAL A 168 9.21 -12.63 0.21
CA VAL A 168 8.00 -13.36 0.63
C VAL A 168 8.17 -14.82 0.29
N ASP A 169 8.18 -15.67 1.31
CA ASP A 169 8.18 -17.13 1.17
C ASP A 169 6.73 -17.62 1.02
N ASN A 170 6.47 -18.30 -0.08
CA ASN A 170 5.17 -18.89 -0.42
C ASN A 170 5.15 -20.42 -0.31
N GLN A 171 6.26 -21.04 0.10
CA GLN A 171 6.34 -22.50 0.19
C GLN A 171 5.41 -23.05 1.28
N ASP A 172 4.93 -24.25 1.08
CA ASP A 172 4.19 -25.07 2.06
C ASP A 172 2.88 -24.49 2.61
N VAL A 173 2.39 -23.36 2.10
CA VAL A 173 1.08 -22.81 2.52
C VAL A 173 -0.06 -23.40 1.70
N ARG A 174 0.07 -23.34 0.40
CA ARG A 174 -0.83 -23.87 -0.63
C ARG A 174 -0.12 -23.77 -1.98
N PRO A 175 -0.60 -24.45 -3.02
CA PRO A 175 -0.03 -24.28 -4.36
C PRO A 175 0.08 -22.80 -4.73
N SER A 176 1.28 -22.37 -5.08
CA SER A 176 1.61 -21.02 -5.52
C SER A 176 2.33 -21.09 -6.87
N LEU A 177 2.19 -20.03 -7.68
CA LEU A 177 2.93 -19.91 -8.95
C LEU A 177 4.41 -19.59 -8.70
N TRP A 178 4.75 -19.03 -7.55
CA TRP A 178 6.10 -18.65 -7.18
C TRP A 178 6.41 -19.14 -5.77
N GLU A 179 7.54 -19.81 -5.61
CA GLU A 179 8.03 -20.25 -4.31
C GLU A 179 8.47 -19.06 -3.44
N GLU A 180 9.11 -18.09 -4.07
CA GLU A 180 9.57 -16.86 -3.44
C GLU A 180 9.27 -15.66 -4.32
N LEU A 181 9.04 -14.51 -3.71
CA LEU A 181 8.88 -13.23 -4.41
C LEU A 181 9.73 -12.16 -3.72
N PHE A 182 10.66 -11.56 -4.47
CA PHE A 182 11.42 -10.41 -4.02
C PHE A 182 10.65 -9.13 -4.33
N ILE A 183 10.34 -8.37 -3.29
CA ILE A 183 9.58 -7.13 -3.38
C ILE A 183 10.50 -5.95 -3.01
N VAL A 184 10.43 -4.90 -3.83
CA VAL A 184 11.13 -3.65 -3.60
C VAL A 184 10.13 -2.50 -3.65
N TYR A 185 10.15 -1.64 -2.64
CA TYR A 185 9.47 -0.35 -2.68
C TYR A 185 10.51 0.73 -2.89
N ASN A 186 10.35 1.49 -3.95
CA ASN A 186 11.19 2.65 -4.24
C ASN A 186 10.29 3.89 -4.31
N ALA A 187 10.32 4.71 -3.27
CA ALA A 187 9.62 5.99 -3.18
C ALA A 187 10.57 7.17 -3.51
N SER A 188 11.83 6.90 -3.84
CA SER A 188 12.76 7.93 -4.29
C SER A 188 12.49 8.34 -5.73
N SER A 189 12.98 9.50 -6.15
CA SER A 189 12.91 9.97 -7.54
C SER A 189 13.99 9.35 -8.43
N GLU A 190 14.88 8.53 -7.87
CA GLU A 190 16.06 8.00 -8.54
C GLU A 190 15.90 6.50 -8.87
N GLU A 191 16.53 6.08 -9.95
CA GLU A 191 16.69 4.66 -10.27
C GLU A 191 17.60 4.00 -9.24
N GLN A 192 17.17 2.86 -8.70
CA GLN A 192 17.91 2.12 -7.68
C GLN A 192 18.36 0.76 -8.24
N ARG A 193 19.64 0.42 -8.02
CA ARG A 193 20.17 -0.92 -8.29
C ARG A 193 20.22 -1.69 -7.00
N ILE A 194 19.43 -2.75 -6.92
CA ILE A 194 19.31 -3.57 -5.72
C ILE A 194 19.67 -5.00 -6.10
N GLU A 195 20.63 -5.56 -5.39
CA GLU A 195 21.00 -6.96 -5.55
C GLU A 195 19.96 -7.84 -4.87
N MET A 196 19.52 -8.87 -5.61
CA MET A 196 18.68 -9.91 -5.00
C MET A 196 19.48 -10.61 -3.90
N PRO A 197 18.88 -10.90 -2.75
CA PRO A 197 19.54 -11.70 -1.74
C PRO A 197 19.86 -13.08 -2.32
N GLU A 198 21.08 -13.58 -2.02
CA GLU A 198 21.43 -14.95 -2.35
C GLU A 198 20.45 -15.89 -1.67
N GLN A 199 19.94 -16.88 -2.40
CA GLN A 199 19.14 -17.93 -1.82
C GLN A 199 19.98 -18.63 -0.76
N GLY A 200 19.55 -18.55 0.48
CA GLY A 200 20.18 -19.31 1.57
C GLY A 200 20.00 -20.79 1.29
N GLY A 201 21.11 -21.49 1.03
CA GLY A 201 21.15 -22.93 0.89
C GLY A 201 20.81 -23.66 2.19
#